data_b624cd528409512fceb381b83fe5c7c2
#
_entry.id   b624cd528409512fceb381b83fe5c7c2
#
_cell.length_a   1.000
_cell.length_b   1.000
_cell.length_c   1.000
_cell.angle_alpha   90.00
_cell.angle_beta   90.00
_cell.angle_gamma   90.00
#
_symmetry.space_group_name_H-M   'P 1'
#
loop_
_entity.id
_entity.type
_entity.pdbx_description
1 polymer ?
#
loop_
_entity_poly.entity_id
_entity_poly.type
_entity_poly.pdbx_seq_one_letter_code
_entity_poly.pdbx_strand_id
1 'polypeptide(L)'
;MRTAFCLFLTLLAPLAQAQMVAPDVLVKGITDEVAATIVKDSDIQGGDTKKAADLIEAKIVPHFNFTRMARIAMARNWRSATPEQQKALASEFKTLLVRTYSTALVNYKGQRIDYKPLRAKPEDEEVTVKSEVKPSGSTQPVSIDYELEKTPNGWKIYDVKVDGISLVTTYRETFATEVRERGIDGLIKSLAAKNREPLGSKAGKS
;
A
#
# COMPACT_ATOMS: atom_id res chain seq x y z
N MET A 1 17.63 47.27 -53.09
CA MET A 1 17.92 46.64 -51.81
C MET A 1 16.61 46.17 -51.21
N ARG A 2 16.35 44.87 -51.24
CA ARG A 2 15.10 44.24 -50.71
C ARG A 2 15.51 43.45 -49.48
N THR A 3 15.19 43.99 -48.30
CA THR A 3 15.42 43.31 -46.99
C THR A 3 14.25 42.35 -46.76
N ALA A 4 14.56 41.04 -46.77
CA ALA A 4 13.64 39.98 -46.39
C ALA A 4 13.62 39.87 -44.85
N PHE A 5 12.49 40.12 -44.21
CA PHE A 5 12.23 39.98 -42.80
C PHE A 5 11.71 38.55 -42.57
N CYS A 6 12.60 37.64 -42.10
CA CYS A 6 12.19 36.30 -41.68
C CYS A 6 11.51 36.37 -40.31
N LEU A 7 10.19 36.15 -40.29
CA LEU A 7 9.37 36.02 -39.10
C LEU A 7 9.58 34.61 -38.54
N PHE A 8 10.34 34.51 -37.43
CA PHE A 8 10.51 33.25 -36.69
C PHE A 8 9.29 33.03 -35.80
N LEU A 9 8.36 32.19 -36.25
CA LEU A 9 7.18 31.79 -35.50
C LEU A 9 7.61 30.65 -34.49
N THR A 10 7.90 31.00 -33.22
CA THR A 10 8.14 30.05 -32.17
C THR A 10 6.83 29.37 -31.78
N LEU A 11 6.65 28.10 -32.18
CA LEU A 11 5.58 27.24 -31.66
C LEU A 11 5.88 26.93 -30.17
N LEU A 12 5.21 27.63 -29.26
CA LEU A 12 5.08 27.17 -27.87
C LEU A 12 4.09 26.00 -27.87
N ALA A 13 4.60 24.76 -27.85
CA ALA A 13 3.78 23.60 -27.54
C ALA A 13 3.38 23.69 -26.06
N PRO A 14 2.10 23.59 -25.69
CA PRO A 14 1.69 23.50 -24.29
C PRO A 14 2.22 22.18 -23.72
N LEU A 15 3.06 22.26 -22.69
CA LEU A 15 3.39 21.13 -21.85
C LEU A 15 2.07 20.68 -21.20
N ALA A 16 1.48 19.62 -21.72
CA ALA A 16 0.37 18.92 -21.08
C ALA A 16 0.91 18.36 -19.75
N GLN A 17 0.71 19.07 -18.66
CA GLN A 17 0.90 18.52 -17.32
C GLN A 17 -0.13 17.39 -17.18
N ALA A 18 0.36 16.14 -17.15
CA ALA A 18 -0.46 14.99 -16.82
C ALA A 18 -1.08 15.27 -15.44
N GLN A 19 -2.39 15.50 -15.41
CA GLN A 19 -3.11 15.80 -14.18
C GLN A 19 -3.01 14.58 -13.28
N MET A 20 -2.44 14.76 -12.09
CA MET A 20 -2.31 13.69 -11.09
C MET A 20 -3.70 13.18 -10.72
N VAL A 21 -3.90 11.85 -10.78
CA VAL A 21 -5.17 11.22 -10.37
C VAL A 21 -5.44 11.57 -8.91
N ALA A 22 -6.66 11.98 -8.60
CA ALA A 22 -7.05 12.33 -7.22
C ALA A 22 -6.96 11.09 -6.30
N PRO A 23 -6.59 11.27 -5.02
CA PRO A 23 -6.28 10.15 -4.14
C PRO A 23 -7.48 9.23 -3.85
N ASP A 24 -8.68 9.76 -3.77
CA ASP A 24 -9.92 9.00 -3.62
C ASP A 24 -10.27 8.21 -4.90
N VAL A 25 -10.06 8.80 -6.07
CA VAL A 25 -10.22 8.12 -7.36
C VAL A 25 -9.21 6.98 -7.51
N LEU A 26 -7.96 7.21 -7.08
CA LEU A 26 -6.91 6.19 -7.08
C LEU A 26 -7.30 5.00 -6.19
N VAL A 27 -7.63 5.25 -4.92
CA VAL A 27 -7.99 4.19 -3.97
C VAL A 27 -9.22 3.43 -4.45
N LYS A 28 -10.27 4.14 -4.88
CA LYS A 28 -11.48 3.51 -5.41
C LYS A 28 -11.18 2.65 -6.65
N GLY A 29 -10.38 3.16 -7.59
CA GLY A 29 -10.02 2.44 -8.80
C GLY A 29 -9.29 1.12 -8.50
N ILE A 30 -8.28 1.15 -7.60
CA ILE A 30 -7.53 -0.03 -7.18
C ILE A 30 -8.46 -1.06 -6.51
N THR A 31 -9.26 -0.62 -5.55
CA THR A 31 -10.12 -1.52 -4.78
C THR A 31 -11.24 -2.12 -5.64
N ASP A 32 -11.84 -1.34 -6.53
CA ASP A 32 -12.87 -1.84 -7.46
C ASP A 32 -12.29 -2.87 -8.44
N GLU A 33 -11.09 -2.60 -9.01
CA GLU A 33 -10.41 -3.54 -9.92
C GLU A 33 -10.06 -4.86 -9.23
N VAL A 34 -9.49 -4.78 -8.02
CA VAL A 34 -9.13 -5.96 -7.23
C VAL A 34 -10.39 -6.74 -6.82
N ALA A 35 -11.42 -6.06 -6.33
CA ALA A 35 -12.69 -6.68 -5.97
C ALA A 35 -13.34 -7.40 -7.15
N ALA A 36 -13.39 -6.76 -8.32
CA ALA A 36 -13.94 -7.35 -9.54
C ALA A 36 -13.14 -8.57 -10.00
N THR A 37 -11.81 -8.55 -9.84
CA THR A 37 -10.93 -9.68 -10.17
C THR A 37 -11.20 -10.85 -9.24
N ILE A 38 -11.24 -10.61 -7.91
CA ILE A 38 -11.46 -11.67 -6.92
C ILE A 38 -12.80 -12.37 -7.13
N VAL A 39 -13.88 -11.61 -7.35
CA VAL A 39 -15.22 -12.18 -7.52
C VAL A 39 -15.31 -13.08 -8.75
N LYS A 40 -14.53 -12.80 -9.80
CA LYS A 40 -14.51 -13.58 -11.06
C LYS A 40 -13.55 -14.77 -11.03
N ASP A 41 -12.59 -14.80 -10.10
CA ASP A 41 -11.54 -15.80 -10.06
C ASP A 41 -11.92 -16.95 -9.11
N SER A 42 -12.28 -18.12 -9.69
CA SER A 42 -12.71 -19.30 -8.95
C SER A 42 -11.65 -19.86 -8.02
N ASP A 43 -10.35 -19.72 -8.34
CA ASP A 43 -9.26 -20.26 -7.54
C ASP A 43 -9.08 -19.43 -6.28
N ILE A 44 -9.09 -18.07 -6.42
CA ILE A 44 -9.07 -17.15 -5.26
C ILE A 44 -10.31 -17.37 -4.40
N GLN A 45 -11.50 -17.51 -5.01
CA GLN A 45 -12.74 -17.82 -4.29
C GLN A 45 -12.69 -19.20 -3.60
N GLY A 46 -11.92 -20.13 -4.13
CA GLY A 46 -11.64 -21.46 -3.59
C GLY A 46 -10.55 -21.49 -2.51
N GLY A 47 -9.90 -20.33 -2.24
CA GLY A 47 -8.91 -20.22 -1.16
C GLY A 47 -7.45 -20.22 -1.62
N ASP A 48 -7.16 -20.05 -2.93
CA ASP A 48 -5.78 -19.96 -3.44
C ASP A 48 -5.12 -18.66 -2.97
N THR A 49 -4.43 -18.74 -1.82
CA THR A 49 -3.71 -17.63 -1.21
C THR A 49 -2.49 -17.19 -2.02
N LYS A 50 -1.88 -18.12 -2.79
CA LYS A 50 -0.76 -17.76 -3.67
C LYS A 50 -1.24 -16.84 -4.80
N LYS A 51 -2.32 -17.22 -5.47
CA LYS A 51 -2.92 -16.43 -6.55
C LYS A 51 -3.42 -15.07 -6.04
N ALA A 52 -3.97 -15.04 -4.80
CA ALA A 52 -4.32 -13.80 -4.13
C ALA A 52 -3.09 -12.91 -3.85
N ALA A 53 -1.96 -13.48 -3.44
CA ALA A 53 -0.70 -12.76 -3.25
C ALA A 53 -0.17 -12.21 -4.58
N ASP A 54 -0.20 -13.00 -5.65
CA ASP A 54 0.20 -12.57 -7.00
C ASP A 54 -0.67 -11.37 -7.48
N LEU A 55 -1.98 -11.39 -7.19
CA LEU A 55 -2.89 -10.26 -7.48
C LEU A 55 -2.51 -9.00 -6.69
N ILE A 56 -2.18 -9.14 -5.39
CA ILE A 56 -1.70 -8.02 -4.56
C ILE A 56 -0.41 -7.43 -5.15
N GLU A 57 0.58 -8.27 -5.49
CA GLU A 57 1.85 -7.83 -6.08
C GLU A 57 1.63 -7.06 -7.39
N ALA A 58 0.73 -7.54 -8.24
CA ALA A 58 0.48 -6.93 -9.54
C ALA A 58 -0.34 -5.65 -9.47
N LYS A 59 -1.37 -5.59 -8.60
CA LYS A 59 -2.40 -4.55 -8.63
C LYS A 59 -2.38 -3.59 -7.44
N ILE A 60 -1.86 -4.00 -6.30
CA ILE A 60 -1.86 -3.20 -5.06
C ILE A 60 -0.47 -2.62 -4.78
N VAL A 61 0.56 -3.47 -4.79
CA VAL A 61 1.95 -3.10 -4.46
C VAL A 61 2.46 -1.87 -5.20
N PRO A 62 2.20 -1.65 -6.51
CA PRO A 62 2.68 -0.46 -7.21
C PRO A 62 2.17 0.87 -6.65
N HIS A 63 1.08 0.85 -5.89
CA HIS A 63 0.46 2.04 -5.33
C HIS A 63 0.88 2.35 -3.89
N PHE A 64 1.78 1.53 -3.30
CA PHE A 64 2.24 1.67 -1.93
C PHE A 64 3.67 2.17 -1.82
N ASN A 65 3.98 2.93 -0.76
CA ASN A 65 5.35 3.30 -0.38
C ASN A 65 5.87 2.43 0.76
N PHE A 66 6.38 1.24 0.43
CA PHE A 66 6.89 0.30 1.44
C PHE A 66 8.13 0.81 2.18
N THR A 67 8.93 1.70 1.58
CA THR A 67 10.05 2.34 2.28
C THR A 67 9.53 3.22 3.42
N ARG A 68 8.50 4.02 3.17
CA ARG A 68 7.86 4.83 4.23
C ARG A 68 7.19 3.95 5.27
N MET A 69 6.48 2.89 4.87
CA MET A 69 5.86 1.93 5.78
C MET A 69 6.90 1.30 6.72
N ALA A 70 8.01 0.78 6.18
CA ALA A 70 9.09 0.22 6.97
C ALA A 70 9.72 1.26 7.92
N ARG A 71 9.91 2.50 7.47
CA ARG A 71 10.38 3.61 8.31
C ARG A 71 9.45 3.88 9.50
N ILE A 72 8.14 3.85 9.27
CA ILE A 72 7.13 4.05 10.33
C ILE A 72 7.15 2.88 11.32
N ALA A 73 7.24 1.64 10.85
CA ALA A 73 7.31 0.44 11.68
C ALA A 73 8.61 0.38 12.50
N MET A 74 9.75 0.75 11.90
CA MET A 74 11.06 0.80 12.58
C MET A 74 11.20 1.96 13.56
N ALA A 75 10.39 3.01 13.41
CA ALA A 75 10.41 4.22 14.24
C ALA A 75 11.86 4.78 14.39
N ARG A 76 12.33 4.98 15.62
CA ARG A 76 13.68 5.51 15.90
C ARG A 76 14.82 4.65 15.33
N ASN A 77 14.63 3.34 15.23
CA ASN A 77 15.66 2.40 14.77
C ASN A 77 15.95 2.55 13.26
N TRP A 78 15.05 3.17 12.49
CA TRP A 78 15.28 3.44 11.07
C TRP A 78 16.52 4.28 10.78
N ARG A 79 16.82 5.25 11.67
CA ARG A 79 17.98 6.15 11.50
C ARG A 79 19.32 5.45 11.72
N SER A 80 19.32 4.33 12.44
CA SER A 80 20.52 3.52 12.71
C SER A 80 20.77 2.45 11.65
N ALA A 81 19.82 2.26 10.71
CA ALA A 81 19.94 1.30 9.62
C ALA A 81 20.75 1.90 8.46
N THR A 82 21.65 1.11 7.87
CA THR A 82 22.34 1.48 6.63
C THR A 82 21.34 1.55 5.47
N PRO A 83 21.69 2.21 4.33
CA PRO A 83 20.84 2.21 3.15
C PRO A 83 20.46 0.81 2.65
N GLU A 84 21.40 -0.14 2.72
CA GLU A 84 21.20 -1.55 2.33
C GLU A 84 20.21 -2.24 3.28
N GLN A 85 20.36 -2.02 4.60
CA GLN A 85 19.44 -2.54 5.61
C GLN A 85 18.05 -1.91 5.45
N GLN A 86 17.95 -0.62 5.17
CA GLN A 86 16.67 0.06 4.91
C GLN A 86 15.96 -0.54 3.70
N LYS A 87 16.69 -0.81 2.61
CA LYS A 87 16.15 -1.47 1.42
C LYS A 87 15.69 -2.90 1.71
N ALA A 88 16.50 -3.67 2.45
CA ALA A 88 16.15 -5.02 2.84
C ALA A 88 14.91 -5.06 3.75
N LEU A 89 14.84 -4.17 4.77
CA LEU A 89 13.68 -4.01 5.64
C LEU A 89 12.40 -3.69 4.86
N ALA A 90 12.47 -2.74 3.92
CA ALA A 90 11.31 -2.38 3.10
C ALA A 90 10.85 -3.56 2.23
N SER A 91 11.78 -4.33 1.67
CA SER A 91 11.48 -5.52 0.85
C SER A 91 10.87 -6.65 1.68
N GLU A 92 11.48 -6.99 2.82
CA GLU A 92 10.98 -8.07 3.68
C GLU A 92 9.64 -7.69 4.34
N PHE A 93 9.47 -6.44 4.74
CA PHE A 93 8.21 -5.97 5.29
C PHE A 93 7.08 -5.95 4.25
N LYS A 94 7.37 -5.55 3.00
CA LYS A 94 6.44 -5.70 1.88
C LYS A 94 5.97 -7.15 1.77
N THR A 95 6.90 -8.10 1.67
CA THR A 95 6.59 -9.51 1.53
C THR A 95 5.75 -10.02 2.70
N LEU A 96 6.11 -9.64 3.93
CA LEU A 96 5.33 -9.99 5.12
C LEU A 96 3.87 -9.51 5.02
N LEU A 97 3.66 -8.23 4.63
CA LEU A 97 2.31 -7.66 4.52
C LEU A 97 1.51 -8.33 3.40
N VAL A 98 2.10 -8.54 2.22
CA VAL A 98 1.44 -9.24 1.10
C VAL A 98 0.97 -10.61 1.55
N ARG A 99 1.84 -11.39 2.21
CA ARG A 99 1.53 -12.73 2.70
C ARG A 99 0.46 -12.73 3.79
N THR A 100 0.56 -11.80 4.74
CA THR A 100 -0.38 -11.71 5.86
C THR A 100 -1.78 -11.36 5.38
N TYR A 101 -1.88 -10.44 4.42
CA TYR A 101 -3.18 -9.92 3.98
C TYR A 101 -3.75 -10.61 2.74
N SER A 102 -2.99 -11.50 2.06
CA SER A 102 -3.55 -12.33 0.96
C SER A 102 -4.73 -13.19 1.42
N THR A 103 -4.72 -13.67 2.67
CA THR A 103 -5.84 -14.42 3.26
C THR A 103 -7.13 -13.58 3.35
N ALA A 104 -7.01 -12.27 3.57
CA ALA A 104 -8.19 -11.39 3.60
C ALA A 104 -8.87 -11.31 2.23
N LEU A 105 -8.09 -11.37 1.14
CA LEU A 105 -8.62 -11.35 -0.21
C LEU A 105 -9.41 -12.62 -0.57
N VAL A 106 -8.94 -13.80 -0.17
CA VAL A 106 -9.68 -15.06 -0.42
C VAL A 106 -10.99 -15.12 0.37
N ASN A 107 -11.09 -14.37 1.45
CA ASN A 107 -12.33 -14.25 2.24
C ASN A 107 -13.28 -13.17 1.71
N TYR A 108 -12.87 -12.37 0.73
CA TYR A 108 -13.73 -11.37 0.10
C TYR A 108 -14.75 -12.03 -0.81
N LYS A 109 -16.04 -11.79 -0.58
CA LYS A 109 -17.17 -12.39 -1.28
C LYS A 109 -18.08 -11.33 -1.92
N GLY A 110 -17.50 -10.21 -2.37
CA GLY A 110 -18.26 -9.14 -3.02
C GLY A 110 -18.95 -8.19 -2.02
N GLN A 111 -18.41 -8.02 -0.82
CA GLN A 111 -18.94 -7.06 0.14
C GLN A 111 -18.94 -5.65 -0.43
N ARG A 112 -19.99 -4.88 -0.10
CA ARG A 112 -20.09 -3.49 -0.54
C ARG A 112 -19.07 -2.63 0.19
N ILE A 113 -18.38 -1.77 -0.58
CA ILE A 113 -17.44 -0.78 -0.08
C ILE A 113 -18.05 0.61 -0.30
N ASP A 114 -18.31 1.33 0.77
CA ASP A 114 -18.86 2.69 0.75
C ASP A 114 -17.74 3.69 1.05
N TYR A 115 -17.40 4.56 0.09
CA TYR A 115 -16.38 5.60 0.24
C TYR A 115 -16.99 6.86 0.84
N LYS A 116 -16.28 7.48 1.80
CA LYS A 116 -16.65 8.77 2.35
C LYS A 116 -16.09 9.89 1.48
N PRO A 117 -16.76 11.05 1.41
CA PRO A 117 -16.23 12.19 0.68
C PRO A 117 -14.84 12.58 1.18
N LEU A 118 -13.89 12.72 0.25
CA LEU A 118 -12.56 13.20 0.58
C LEU A 118 -12.62 14.67 1.00
N ARG A 119 -11.99 14.98 2.13
CA ARG A 119 -11.79 16.35 2.62
C ARG A 119 -10.32 16.69 2.51
N ALA A 120 -9.90 17.11 1.32
CA ALA A 120 -8.52 17.49 1.05
C ALA A 120 -8.50 18.81 0.26
N LYS A 121 -7.42 19.57 0.45
CA LYS A 121 -7.12 20.78 -0.31
C LYS A 121 -6.07 20.48 -1.37
N PRO A 122 -5.97 21.27 -2.44
CA PRO A 122 -4.97 21.04 -3.50
C PRO A 122 -3.51 21.06 -3.01
N GLU A 123 -3.24 21.82 -1.94
CA GLU A 123 -1.92 21.97 -1.32
C GLU A 123 -1.55 20.85 -0.34
N ASP A 124 -2.50 19.97 0.03
CA ASP A 124 -2.24 18.91 0.98
C ASP A 124 -1.23 17.89 0.38
N GLU A 125 -0.17 17.63 1.14
CA GLU A 125 0.86 16.65 0.80
C GLU A 125 0.53 15.25 1.36
N GLU A 126 -0.38 15.18 2.34
CA GLU A 126 -0.88 13.95 2.94
C GLU A 126 -2.40 14.03 3.09
N VAL A 127 -3.07 12.92 2.80
CA VAL A 127 -4.53 12.82 2.90
C VAL A 127 -4.96 11.46 3.42
N THR A 128 -6.16 11.42 4.01
CA THR A 128 -6.81 10.17 4.42
C THR A 128 -8.04 9.92 3.54
N VAL A 129 -8.03 8.85 2.77
CA VAL A 129 -9.21 8.34 2.07
C VAL A 129 -9.91 7.34 2.97
N LYS A 130 -11.20 7.58 3.26
CA LYS A 130 -11.98 6.77 4.19
C LYS A 130 -13.00 5.92 3.47
N SER A 131 -13.13 4.66 3.89
CA SER A 131 -14.16 3.76 3.40
C SER A 131 -14.73 2.89 4.53
N GLU A 132 -15.87 2.27 4.26
CA GLU A 132 -16.51 1.28 5.12
C GLU A 132 -16.86 0.06 4.29
N VAL A 133 -16.46 -1.10 4.77
CA VAL A 133 -16.85 -2.40 4.20
C VAL A 133 -17.98 -2.97 5.04
N LYS A 134 -19.06 -3.40 4.37
CA LYS A 134 -20.19 -4.07 5.05
C LYS A 134 -20.05 -5.57 4.89
N PRO A 135 -19.61 -6.30 5.93
CA PRO A 135 -19.50 -7.74 5.87
C PRO A 135 -20.87 -8.42 5.68
N SER A 136 -20.91 -9.49 4.91
CA SER A 136 -22.13 -10.30 4.74
C SER A 136 -22.55 -10.86 6.10
N GLY A 137 -23.80 -10.58 6.53
CA GLY A 137 -24.34 -11.10 7.80
C GLY A 137 -23.95 -10.31 9.05
N SER A 138 -23.19 -9.20 8.93
CA SER A 138 -22.90 -8.29 10.04
C SER A 138 -23.70 -7.00 9.92
N THR A 139 -24.14 -6.48 11.06
CA THR A 139 -24.81 -5.16 11.15
C THR A 139 -23.82 -4.01 11.25
N GLN A 140 -22.58 -4.29 11.68
CA GLN A 140 -21.57 -3.25 11.86
C GLN A 140 -20.61 -3.24 10.66
N PRO A 141 -20.43 -2.08 10.00
CA PRO A 141 -19.42 -1.91 8.98
C PRO A 141 -18.02 -1.88 9.62
N VAL A 142 -17.01 -2.35 8.85
CA VAL A 142 -15.59 -2.23 9.19
C VAL A 142 -15.05 -0.98 8.51
N SER A 143 -14.47 -0.06 9.28
CA SER A 143 -13.81 1.14 8.75
C SER A 143 -12.45 0.77 8.15
N ILE A 144 -12.17 1.27 6.94
CA ILE A 144 -10.85 1.16 6.32
C ILE A 144 -10.42 2.56 5.87
N ASP A 145 -9.38 3.07 6.51
CA ASP A 145 -8.79 4.37 6.22
C ASP A 145 -7.43 4.17 5.53
N TYR A 146 -7.25 4.80 4.38
CA TYR A 146 -6.00 4.76 3.62
C TYR A 146 -5.28 6.08 3.82
N GLU A 147 -4.04 6.03 4.34
CA GLU A 147 -3.16 7.19 4.49
C GLU A 147 -2.27 7.31 3.25
N LEU A 148 -2.38 8.43 2.53
CA LEU A 148 -1.62 8.65 1.31
C LEU A 148 -0.70 9.86 1.43
N GLU A 149 0.42 9.80 0.73
CA GLU A 149 1.32 10.92 0.51
C GLU A 149 1.42 11.26 -0.98
N LYS A 150 1.61 12.53 -1.26
CA LYS A 150 1.88 13.05 -2.59
C LYS A 150 3.35 12.85 -2.95
N THR A 151 3.62 12.26 -4.10
CA THR A 151 4.97 12.06 -4.63
C THR A 151 5.07 12.63 -6.04
N PRO A 152 6.29 12.83 -6.58
CA PRO A 152 6.45 13.25 -7.98
C PRO A 152 5.75 12.32 -8.99
N ASN A 153 5.56 11.05 -8.63
CA ASN A 153 4.95 10.03 -9.47
C ASN A 153 3.47 9.74 -9.12
N GLY A 154 2.80 10.64 -8.42
CA GLY A 154 1.42 10.48 -7.98
C GLY A 154 1.28 10.15 -6.48
N TRP A 155 0.06 9.90 -6.06
CA TRP A 155 -0.24 9.52 -4.68
C TRP A 155 0.21 8.09 -4.38
N LYS A 156 0.77 7.88 -3.17
CA LYS A 156 1.18 6.57 -2.67
C LYS A 156 0.61 6.32 -1.29
N ILE A 157 0.08 5.13 -1.07
CA ILE A 157 -0.42 4.70 0.23
C ILE A 157 0.78 4.32 1.11
N TYR A 158 0.84 4.82 2.35
CA TYR A 158 1.91 4.50 3.29
C TYR A 158 1.41 3.89 4.60
N ASP A 159 0.09 3.85 4.82
CA ASP A 159 -0.54 3.08 5.90
C ASP A 159 -1.99 2.76 5.54
N VAL A 160 -2.51 1.71 6.14
CA VAL A 160 -3.93 1.36 6.12
C VAL A 160 -4.35 1.12 7.56
N LYS A 161 -5.47 1.73 7.96
CA LYS A 161 -6.06 1.52 9.27
C LYS A 161 -7.36 0.74 9.13
N VAL A 162 -7.51 -0.32 9.90
CA VAL A 162 -8.74 -1.11 10.00
C VAL A 162 -9.34 -0.87 11.38
N ASP A 163 -10.54 -0.32 11.44
CA ASP A 163 -11.19 0.13 12.69
C ASP A 163 -10.28 1.00 13.57
N GLY A 164 -9.52 1.91 12.92
CA GLY A 164 -8.57 2.81 13.55
C GLY A 164 -7.21 2.19 13.91
N ILE A 165 -7.03 0.88 13.74
CA ILE A 165 -5.76 0.18 14.03
C ILE A 165 -4.88 0.19 12.78
N SER A 166 -3.74 0.87 12.86
CA SER A 166 -2.75 0.95 11.77
C SER A 166 -2.08 -0.41 11.53
N LEU A 167 -2.08 -0.87 10.28
CA LEU A 167 -1.39 -2.10 9.89
C LEU A 167 0.12 -1.98 10.02
N VAL A 168 0.66 -0.78 9.94
CA VAL A 168 2.11 -0.53 10.01
C VAL A 168 2.59 -0.37 11.45
N THR A 169 1.89 0.45 12.24
CA THR A 169 2.32 0.72 13.62
C THR A 169 2.16 -0.47 14.56
N THR A 170 1.30 -1.44 14.20
CA THR A 170 1.15 -2.72 14.91
C THR A 170 2.48 -3.49 15.02
N TYR A 171 3.40 -3.32 14.07
CA TYR A 171 4.70 -3.99 14.07
C TYR A 171 5.77 -3.29 14.91
N ARG A 172 5.54 -2.06 15.39
CA ARG A 172 6.57 -1.24 16.07
C ARG A 172 7.20 -1.94 17.27
N GLU A 173 6.39 -2.50 18.14
CA GLU A 173 6.87 -3.13 19.36
C GLU A 173 7.67 -4.40 19.05
N THR A 174 7.15 -5.25 18.17
CA THR A 174 7.83 -6.45 17.71
C THR A 174 9.18 -6.11 17.07
N PHE A 175 9.22 -5.13 16.15
CA PHE A 175 10.46 -4.71 15.49
C PHE A 175 11.45 -4.10 16.49
N ALA A 176 10.97 -3.27 17.42
CA ALA A 176 11.83 -2.68 18.45
C ALA A 176 12.46 -3.74 19.36
N THR A 177 11.70 -4.78 19.71
CA THR A 177 12.18 -5.91 20.52
C THR A 177 13.22 -6.73 19.76
N GLU A 178 12.93 -7.13 18.52
CA GLU A 178 13.87 -7.89 17.67
C GLU A 178 15.17 -7.10 17.45
N VAL A 179 15.07 -5.78 17.18
CA VAL A 179 16.27 -4.95 17.01
C VAL A 179 17.09 -4.84 18.29
N ARG A 180 16.44 -4.74 19.45
CA ARG A 180 17.12 -4.68 20.76
C ARG A 180 17.86 -5.99 21.06
N GLU A 181 17.28 -7.14 20.71
CA GLU A 181 17.82 -8.46 21.04
C GLU A 181 18.86 -8.95 20.02
N ARG A 182 18.65 -8.68 18.74
CA ARG A 182 19.39 -9.29 17.63
C ARG A 182 19.98 -8.30 16.63
N GLY A 183 19.79 -6.99 16.88
CA GLY A 183 20.18 -5.95 15.94
C GLY A 183 19.29 -5.90 14.69
N ILE A 184 19.58 -4.95 13.81
CA ILE A 184 18.81 -4.73 12.57
C ILE A 184 18.94 -5.95 11.62
N ASP A 185 20.15 -6.52 11.50
CA ASP A 185 20.36 -7.72 10.67
C ASP A 185 19.60 -8.93 11.21
N GLY A 186 19.45 -9.02 12.55
CA GLY A 186 18.63 -10.05 13.18
C GLY A 186 17.16 -9.93 12.80
N LEU A 187 16.60 -8.71 12.83
CA LEU A 187 15.24 -8.46 12.38
C LEU A 187 15.06 -8.82 10.89
N ILE A 188 15.99 -8.40 10.01
CA ILE A 188 15.93 -8.74 8.59
C ILE A 188 15.91 -10.26 8.38
N LYS A 189 16.80 -11.01 9.09
CA LYS A 189 16.83 -12.47 9.03
C LYS A 189 15.54 -13.10 9.53
N SER A 190 14.97 -12.59 10.64
CA SER A 190 13.70 -13.08 11.18
C SER A 190 12.55 -12.88 10.19
N LEU A 191 12.46 -11.69 9.57
CA LEU A 191 11.46 -11.40 8.54
C LEU A 191 11.63 -12.32 7.33
N ALA A 192 12.86 -12.46 6.82
CA ALA A 192 13.15 -13.33 5.69
C ALA A 192 12.84 -14.82 5.99
N ALA A 193 13.09 -15.30 7.21
CA ALA A 193 12.72 -16.65 7.62
C ALA A 193 11.19 -16.82 7.61
N LYS A 194 10.45 -15.90 8.26
CA LYS A 194 8.99 -15.92 8.27
C LYS A 194 8.38 -15.86 6.87
N ASN A 195 8.99 -15.10 5.97
CA ASN A 195 8.55 -14.97 4.59
C ASN A 195 8.77 -16.23 3.73
N ARG A 196 9.63 -17.16 4.15
CA ARG A 196 9.86 -18.46 3.48
C ARG A 196 8.90 -19.56 3.94
N GLU A 197 8.17 -19.36 5.03
CA GLU A 197 7.20 -20.34 5.49
C GLU A 197 6.11 -20.55 4.43
N PRO A 198 5.48 -21.74 4.31
CA PRO A 198 4.35 -21.93 3.38
C PRO A 198 3.22 -20.94 3.64
N LEU A 199 2.59 -20.42 2.56
CA LEU A 199 1.39 -19.59 2.68
C LEU A 199 0.26 -20.42 3.33
N GLY A 200 -0.38 -19.89 4.36
CA GLY A 200 -1.45 -20.61 5.09
C GLY A 200 -0.99 -21.36 6.33
N SER A 201 0.31 -21.43 6.64
CA SER A 201 0.75 -21.82 7.97
C SER A 201 0.26 -20.75 8.95
N LYS A 202 -0.49 -21.16 10.01
CA LYS A 202 -1.09 -20.24 10.98
C LYS A 202 -0.06 -19.23 11.44
N ALA A 203 -0.27 -17.95 11.13
CA ALA A 203 0.46 -16.87 11.77
C ALA A 203 0.30 -17.06 13.28
N GLY A 204 1.43 -17.32 13.97
CA GLY A 204 1.43 -17.65 15.38
C GLY A 204 0.66 -16.59 16.16
N LYS A 205 -0.26 -17.06 16.97
CA LYS A 205 -0.80 -16.31 18.11
C LYS A 205 0.40 -15.94 18.99
N SER A 206 0.73 -14.67 19.03
CA SER A 206 1.56 -14.07 20.07
C SER A 206 0.79 -12.90 20.62
#